data_26a4116dfeaf7e47df62b1719bad2652
#
_entry.id   26a4116dfeaf7e47df62b1719bad2652
#
_cell.length_a   1.000
_cell.length_b   1.000
_cell.length_c   1.000
_cell.angle_alpha   90.00
_cell.angle_beta   90.00
_cell.angle_gamma   90.00
#
_symmetry.space_group_name_H-M   'P 1'
#
loop_
_entity.id
_entity.type
_entity.pdbx_description
1 polymer ?
#
loop_
_entity_poly.entity_id
_entity_poly.type
_entity_poly.pdbx_seq_one_letter_code
_entity_poly.pdbx_strand_id
1 'polypeptide(L)'
;MNIDIGSKIKTLRLSKSMTQEQLAKALHVSAQAVSKWENGSSLPDIQLLPALSVTLGTSIDSLFSLTDESRFARIDNMLWDKRFLTQQEFDEEEHFLQEKCREEETRPRATLLLAELYCKRAREYNDLASPLARQALALNPDCKEAHNAIFDAEHSAYLDWNATNHYRTIAFYQEFLAAHPENHSAHLWLLDLLIADRRCAEAREVLDKMHRLKPTYNDDFYLGCILLQEGHTDDAL
;
A
#
# COMPACT_ATOMS: atom_id res chain seq x y z
N MET A 1 -2.69 -0.53 -20.75
CA MET A 1 -2.76 0.80 -20.08
C MET A 1 -3.59 1.70 -20.97
N ASN A 2 -4.80 2.02 -20.57
CA ASN A 2 -5.70 2.85 -21.40
C ASN A 2 -5.51 4.31 -20.96
N ILE A 3 -4.73 5.08 -21.72
CA ILE A 3 -4.47 6.49 -21.41
C ILE A 3 -5.62 7.29 -22.03
N ASP A 4 -6.54 7.76 -21.21
CA ASP A 4 -7.68 8.57 -21.68
C ASP A 4 -7.35 10.08 -21.73
N ILE A 5 -6.31 10.41 -22.49
CA ILE A 5 -5.96 11.82 -22.74
C ILE A 5 -7.07 12.56 -23.49
N GLY A 6 -7.88 11.85 -24.28
CA GLY A 6 -8.94 12.44 -25.09
C GLY A 6 -10.05 13.06 -24.26
N SER A 7 -10.57 12.33 -23.28
CA SER A 7 -11.58 12.85 -22.34
C SER A 7 -11.06 14.05 -21.55
N LYS A 8 -9.78 14.03 -21.18
CA LYS A 8 -9.17 15.15 -20.46
C LYS A 8 -9.06 16.39 -21.32
N ILE A 9 -8.59 16.25 -22.57
CA ILE A 9 -8.55 17.36 -23.55
C ILE A 9 -9.94 17.96 -23.72
N LYS A 10 -10.98 17.12 -23.89
CA LYS A 10 -12.35 17.55 -24.03
C LYS A 10 -12.85 18.34 -22.81
N THR A 11 -12.63 17.82 -21.62
CA THR A 11 -13.03 18.44 -20.35
C THR A 11 -12.37 19.82 -20.19
N LEU A 12 -11.06 19.90 -20.38
CA LEU A 12 -10.30 21.15 -20.26
C LEU A 12 -10.69 22.17 -21.34
N ARG A 13 -10.94 21.73 -22.58
CA ARG A 13 -11.42 22.60 -23.64
C ARG A 13 -12.79 23.20 -23.31
N LEU A 14 -13.72 22.36 -22.83
CA LEU A 14 -15.05 22.80 -22.44
C LEU A 14 -15.02 23.75 -21.24
N SER A 15 -14.16 23.52 -20.26
CA SER A 15 -14.00 24.42 -19.11
C SER A 15 -13.53 25.83 -19.52
N LYS A 16 -12.81 25.91 -20.65
CA LYS A 16 -12.40 27.19 -21.27
C LYS A 16 -13.41 27.74 -22.31
N SER A 17 -14.58 27.13 -22.45
CA SER A 17 -15.60 27.49 -23.42
C SER A 17 -15.09 27.52 -24.89
N MET A 18 -14.08 26.68 -25.20
CA MET A 18 -13.52 26.61 -26.56
C MET A 18 -14.28 25.58 -27.39
N THR A 19 -14.42 25.84 -28.72
CA THR A 19 -14.84 24.82 -29.69
C THR A 19 -13.66 23.96 -30.13
N GLN A 20 -13.96 22.81 -30.76
CA GLN A 20 -12.91 21.97 -31.35
C GLN A 20 -12.10 22.71 -32.42
N GLU A 21 -12.75 23.56 -33.22
CA GLU A 21 -12.10 24.40 -34.22
C GLU A 21 -11.17 25.44 -33.58
N GLN A 22 -11.57 26.05 -32.45
CA GLN A 22 -10.75 27.02 -31.73
C GLN A 22 -9.49 26.37 -31.16
N LEU A 23 -9.63 25.19 -30.55
CA LEU A 23 -8.48 24.42 -30.06
C LEU A 23 -7.56 23.99 -31.23
N ALA A 24 -8.16 23.51 -32.33
CA ALA A 24 -7.41 23.08 -33.50
C ALA A 24 -6.61 24.26 -34.12
N LYS A 25 -7.21 25.44 -34.20
CA LYS A 25 -6.55 26.65 -34.68
C LYS A 25 -5.36 27.05 -33.78
N ALA A 26 -5.54 26.98 -32.46
CA ALA A 26 -4.50 27.32 -31.49
C ALA A 26 -3.30 26.34 -31.56
N LEU A 27 -3.55 25.11 -31.96
CA LEU A 27 -2.55 24.05 -32.08
C LEU A 27 -2.02 23.83 -33.50
N HIS A 28 -2.50 24.60 -34.48
CA HIS A 28 -2.19 24.48 -35.92
C HIS A 28 -2.48 23.08 -36.49
N VAL A 29 -3.60 22.46 -36.06
CA VAL A 29 -4.06 21.13 -36.53
C VAL A 29 -5.49 21.26 -37.11
N SER A 30 -6.01 20.16 -37.68
CA SER A 30 -7.40 20.15 -38.14
C SER A 30 -8.38 19.89 -36.98
N ALA A 31 -9.62 20.43 -37.10
CA ALA A 31 -10.67 20.13 -36.15
C ALA A 31 -11.00 18.62 -36.07
N GLN A 32 -10.83 17.91 -37.19
CA GLN A 32 -10.97 16.45 -37.24
C GLN A 32 -9.90 15.72 -36.38
N ALA A 33 -8.68 16.25 -36.30
CA ALA A 33 -7.66 15.69 -35.42
C ALA A 33 -8.07 15.83 -33.95
N VAL A 34 -8.51 17.02 -33.53
CA VAL A 34 -9.03 17.26 -32.17
C VAL A 34 -10.22 16.35 -31.86
N SER A 35 -11.16 16.21 -32.80
CA SER A 35 -12.30 15.31 -32.64
C SER A 35 -11.87 13.84 -32.45
N LYS A 36 -10.85 13.36 -33.21
CA LYS A 36 -10.30 12.00 -33.08
C LYS A 36 -9.62 11.80 -31.74
N TRP A 37 -8.93 12.81 -31.22
CA TRP A 37 -8.32 12.74 -29.88
C TRP A 37 -9.39 12.63 -28.79
N GLU A 38 -10.41 13.51 -28.84
CA GLU A 38 -11.47 13.58 -27.85
C GLU A 38 -12.39 12.34 -27.81
N ASN A 39 -12.47 11.58 -28.89
CA ASN A 39 -13.22 10.33 -28.94
C ASN A 39 -12.35 9.08 -28.82
N GLY A 40 -11.05 9.25 -28.55
CA GLY A 40 -10.11 8.15 -28.35
C GLY A 40 -9.69 7.39 -29.61
N SER A 41 -10.07 7.87 -30.82
CA SER A 41 -9.71 7.22 -32.09
C SER A 41 -8.24 7.41 -32.49
N SER A 42 -7.56 8.42 -31.94
CA SER A 42 -6.13 8.66 -32.08
C SER A 42 -5.61 9.45 -30.89
N LEU A 43 -4.30 9.40 -30.66
CA LEU A 43 -3.62 10.25 -29.66
C LEU A 43 -3.02 11.49 -30.34
N PRO A 44 -2.85 12.61 -29.62
CA PRO A 44 -2.04 13.73 -30.07
C PRO A 44 -0.58 13.29 -30.28
N ASP A 45 0.10 13.94 -31.25
CA ASP A 45 1.54 13.80 -31.36
C ASP A 45 2.23 14.34 -30.12
N ILE A 46 3.29 13.65 -29.67
CA ILE A 46 4.06 14.03 -28.49
C ILE A 46 4.62 15.45 -28.58
N GLN A 47 4.92 15.92 -29.80
CA GLN A 47 5.40 17.27 -30.06
C GLN A 47 4.35 18.35 -29.81
N LEU A 48 3.06 17.99 -29.80
CA LEU A 48 1.94 18.91 -29.49
C LEU A 48 1.65 19.03 -28.00
N LEU A 49 2.18 18.16 -27.17
CA LEU A 49 1.89 18.16 -25.73
C LEU A 49 2.26 19.48 -25.04
N PRO A 50 3.41 20.13 -25.31
CA PRO A 50 3.72 21.45 -24.74
C PRO A 50 2.71 22.51 -25.16
N ALA A 51 2.30 22.53 -26.43
CA ALA A 51 1.31 23.48 -26.93
C ALA A 51 -0.09 23.23 -26.34
N LEU A 52 -0.49 21.96 -26.19
CA LEU A 52 -1.71 21.55 -25.49
C LEU A 52 -1.71 22.01 -24.03
N SER A 53 -0.61 21.77 -23.32
CA SER A 53 -0.42 22.18 -21.92
C SER A 53 -0.64 23.68 -21.75
N VAL A 54 0.03 24.50 -22.56
CA VAL A 54 -0.10 25.97 -22.54
C VAL A 54 -1.51 26.41 -22.91
N THR A 55 -2.06 25.89 -24.01
CA THR A 55 -3.38 26.28 -24.53
C THR A 55 -4.50 25.92 -23.54
N LEU A 56 -4.42 24.75 -22.95
CA LEU A 56 -5.41 24.26 -21.99
C LEU A 56 -5.13 24.73 -20.55
N GLY A 57 -3.96 25.35 -20.28
CA GLY A 57 -3.60 25.88 -18.97
C GLY A 57 -3.43 24.78 -17.92
N THR A 58 -2.79 23.69 -18.28
CA THR A 58 -2.57 22.51 -17.44
C THR A 58 -1.15 22.00 -17.62
N SER A 59 -0.64 21.18 -16.72
CA SER A 59 0.66 20.51 -16.93
C SER A 59 0.54 19.35 -17.92
N ILE A 60 1.65 18.96 -18.54
CA ILE A 60 1.69 17.77 -19.41
C ILE A 60 1.27 16.53 -18.61
N ASP A 61 1.75 16.39 -17.38
CA ASP A 61 1.38 15.27 -16.49
C ASP A 61 -0.12 15.22 -16.23
N SER A 62 -0.75 16.39 -16.06
CA SER A 62 -2.19 16.50 -15.87
C SER A 62 -3.00 16.17 -17.13
N LEU A 63 -2.44 16.30 -18.33
CA LEU A 63 -3.05 15.83 -19.57
C LEU A 63 -3.12 14.30 -19.63
N PHE A 64 -2.13 13.65 -19.08
CA PHE A 64 -2.09 12.20 -18.92
C PHE A 64 -2.72 11.77 -17.60
N SER A 65 -3.74 12.50 -17.09
CA SER A 65 -4.36 12.09 -15.84
C SER A 65 -4.65 10.60 -15.90
N LEU A 66 -3.87 9.89 -15.13
CA LEU A 66 -4.06 8.48 -14.88
C LEU A 66 -5.51 8.30 -14.43
N THR A 67 -6.22 7.33 -14.99
CA THR A 67 -7.44 6.85 -14.33
C THR A 67 -7.10 6.56 -12.87
N ASP A 68 -8.04 6.67 -11.97
CA ASP A 68 -7.81 6.34 -10.56
C ASP A 68 -7.12 4.97 -10.43
N GLU A 69 -7.53 4.00 -11.24
CA GLU A 69 -6.92 2.66 -11.28
C GLU A 69 -5.45 2.70 -11.69
N SER A 70 -5.09 3.50 -12.70
CA SER A 70 -3.69 3.66 -13.10
C SER A 70 -2.86 4.38 -12.04
N ARG A 71 -3.45 5.31 -11.29
CA ARG A 71 -2.79 5.98 -10.18
C ARG A 71 -2.61 5.03 -9.00
N PHE A 72 -3.62 4.24 -8.66
CA PHE A 72 -3.49 3.18 -7.66
C PHE A 72 -2.37 2.20 -8.01
N ALA A 73 -2.29 1.72 -9.26
CA ALA A 73 -1.23 0.84 -9.70
C ALA A 73 0.16 1.50 -9.62
N ARG A 74 0.27 2.81 -9.90
CA ARG A 74 1.51 3.57 -9.74
C ARG A 74 1.92 3.68 -8.28
N ILE A 75 0.98 3.95 -7.38
CA ILE A 75 1.23 4.01 -5.93
C ILE A 75 1.71 2.64 -5.44
N ASP A 76 1.03 1.58 -5.81
CA ASP A 76 1.39 0.20 -5.47
C ASP A 76 2.85 -0.10 -5.85
N ASN A 77 3.21 0.14 -7.12
CA ASN A 77 4.59 -0.03 -7.59
C ASN A 77 5.59 0.84 -6.82
N MET A 78 5.23 2.10 -6.54
CA MET A 78 6.09 3.03 -5.79
C MET A 78 6.36 2.54 -4.36
N LEU A 79 5.36 1.97 -3.70
CA LEU A 79 5.50 1.42 -2.34
C LEU A 79 6.47 0.23 -2.29
N TRP A 80 6.56 -0.55 -3.38
CA TRP A 80 7.46 -1.69 -3.49
C TRP A 80 8.86 -1.31 -3.98
N ASP A 81 8.95 -0.49 -5.02
CA ASP A 81 10.21 -0.24 -5.73
C ASP A 81 11.10 0.78 -5.02
N LYS A 82 10.50 1.79 -4.36
CA LYS A 82 11.28 2.84 -3.68
C LYS A 82 11.66 2.43 -2.26
N ARG A 83 12.92 2.62 -1.92
CA ARG A 83 13.39 2.45 -0.54
C ARG A 83 12.86 3.56 0.37
N PHE A 84 12.94 4.82 -0.08
CA PHE A 84 12.46 6.00 0.64
C PHE A 84 11.58 6.85 -0.27
N LEU A 85 10.51 7.40 0.30
CA LEU A 85 9.67 8.41 -0.35
C LEU A 85 10.12 9.80 0.10
N THR A 86 10.15 10.74 -0.83
CA THR A 86 10.27 12.15 -0.47
C THR A 86 9.03 12.60 0.30
N GLN A 87 9.14 13.71 1.05
CA GLN A 87 7.98 14.26 1.76
C GLN A 87 6.88 14.67 0.77
N GLN A 88 7.26 15.27 -0.36
CA GLN A 88 6.31 15.68 -1.38
C GLN A 88 5.55 14.47 -1.97
N GLU A 89 6.23 13.39 -2.31
CA GLU A 89 5.58 12.17 -2.84
C GLU A 89 4.62 11.57 -1.81
N PHE A 90 5.01 11.54 -0.54
CA PHE A 90 4.14 11.05 0.52
C PHE A 90 2.87 11.91 0.63
N ASP A 91 3.02 13.24 0.73
CA ASP A 91 1.91 14.17 0.93
C ASP A 91 0.93 14.16 -0.27
N GLU A 92 1.45 14.09 -1.50
CA GLU A 92 0.63 14.03 -2.73
C GLU A 92 -0.22 12.76 -2.80
N GLU A 93 0.39 11.60 -2.47
CA GLU A 93 -0.35 10.34 -2.54
C GLU A 93 -1.26 10.13 -1.31
N GLU A 94 -0.84 10.61 -0.14
CA GLU A 94 -1.71 10.64 1.04
C GLU A 94 -3.00 11.43 0.77
N HIS A 95 -2.87 12.65 0.24
CA HIS A 95 -4.01 13.50 -0.08
C HIS A 95 -4.96 12.84 -1.07
N PHE A 96 -4.41 12.31 -2.17
CA PHE A 96 -5.20 11.60 -3.18
C PHE A 96 -5.94 10.40 -2.58
N LEU A 97 -5.25 9.56 -1.80
CA LEU A 97 -5.85 8.37 -1.20
C LEU A 97 -6.93 8.75 -0.18
N GLN A 98 -6.74 9.80 0.61
CA GLN A 98 -7.75 10.30 1.56
C GLN A 98 -9.01 10.79 0.85
N GLU A 99 -8.89 11.44 -0.31
CA GLU A 99 -10.04 11.83 -1.13
C GLU A 99 -10.78 10.59 -1.65
N LYS A 100 -10.04 9.60 -2.18
CA LYS A 100 -10.61 8.36 -2.72
C LYS A 100 -11.23 7.45 -1.66
N CYS A 101 -10.82 7.54 -0.42
CA CYS A 101 -11.49 6.86 0.70
C CYS A 101 -12.93 7.34 0.94
N ARG A 102 -13.31 8.51 0.44
CA ARG A 102 -14.68 9.06 0.58
C ARG A 102 -15.65 8.57 -0.50
N GLU A 103 -15.13 8.07 -1.61
CA GLU A 103 -15.89 7.56 -2.75
C GLU A 103 -16.19 6.08 -2.55
N GLU A 104 -17.44 5.65 -2.64
CA GLU A 104 -17.86 4.27 -2.33
C GLU A 104 -17.15 3.23 -3.18
N GLU A 105 -16.99 3.49 -4.48
CA GLU A 105 -16.39 2.56 -5.46
C GLU A 105 -14.88 2.36 -5.21
N THR A 106 -14.15 3.43 -4.89
CA THR A 106 -12.69 3.39 -4.74
C THR A 106 -12.22 3.15 -3.30
N ARG A 107 -13.12 3.32 -2.31
CA ARG A 107 -12.84 3.22 -0.88
C ARG A 107 -12.02 1.99 -0.48
N PRO A 108 -12.38 0.75 -0.88
CA PRO A 108 -11.66 -0.43 -0.40
C PRO A 108 -10.19 -0.40 -0.82
N ARG A 109 -9.92 -0.06 -2.08
CA ARG A 109 -8.55 0.01 -2.63
C ARG A 109 -7.77 1.18 -2.05
N ALA A 110 -8.39 2.35 -1.97
CA ALA A 110 -7.77 3.55 -1.41
C ALA A 110 -7.41 3.37 0.07
N THR A 111 -8.30 2.76 0.87
CA THR A 111 -8.03 2.51 2.29
C THR A 111 -6.87 1.55 2.49
N LEU A 112 -6.78 0.49 1.69
CA LEU A 112 -5.64 -0.44 1.73
C LEU A 112 -4.33 0.28 1.41
N LEU A 113 -4.26 1.00 0.28
CA LEU A 113 -3.05 1.70 -0.14
C LEU A 113 -2.64 2.81 0.84
N LEU A 114 -3.61 3.49 1.47
CA LEU A 114 -3.32 4.47 2.52
C LEU A 114 -2.69 3.82 3.75
N ALA A 115 -3.20 2.66 4.17
CA ALA A 115 -2.60 1.90 5.26
C ALA A 115 -1.17 1.44 4.92
N GLU A 116 -0.96 0.94 3.70
CA GLU A 116 0.37 0.53 3.22
C GLU A 116 1.35 1.71 3.14
N LEU A 117 0.87 2.89 2.70
CA LEU A 117 1.66 4.13 2.66
C LEU A 117 2.14 4.53 4.06
N TYR A 118 1.25 4.48 5.07
CA TYR A 118 1.64 4.76 6.45
C TYR A 118 2.60 3.71 7.02
N CYS A 119 2.38 2.42 6.74
CA CYS A 119 3.30 1.36 7.14
C CYS A 119 4.70 1.53 6.51
N LYS A 120 4.75 1.96 5.25
CA LYS A 120 6.02 2.28 4.58
C LYS A 120 6.73 3.43 5.25
N ARG A 121 6.05 4.54 5.53
CA ARG A 121 6.62 5.70 6.21
C ARG A 121 7.14 5.34 7.62
N ALA A 122 6.43 4.51 8.36
CA ALA A 122 6.88 4.03 9.66
C ALA A 122 8.20 3.24 9.55
N ARG A 123 8.31 2.33 8.58
CA ARG A 123 9.56 1.59 8.32
C ARG A 123 10.72 2.52 7.94
N GLU A 124 10.47 3.51 7.10
CA GLU A 124 11.47 4.51 6.71
C GLU A 124 12.03 5.28 7.91
N TYR A 125 11.15 5.67 8.84
CA TYR A 125 11.58 6.34 10.08
C TYR A 125 12.36 5.40 11.01
N ASN A 126 11.98 4.14 11.10
CA ASN A 126 12.71 3.14 11.86
C ASN A 126 14.12 2.90 11.28
N ASP A 127 14.24 2.84 9.95
CA ASP A 127 15.54 2.76 9.25
C ASP A 127 16.47 3.98 9.53
N LEU A 128 15.89 5.14 9.79
CA LEU A 128 16.63 6.34 10.17
C LEU A 128 16.95 6.38 11.68
N ALA A 129 16.04 5.91 12.51
CA ALA A 129 16.16 5.94 13.96
C ALA A 129 17.24 4.98 14.49
N SER A 130 17.31 3.75 13.98
CA SER A 130 18.23 2.72 14.48
C SER A 130 19.70 3.14 14.45
N PRO A 131 20.28 3.66 13.33
CA PRO A 131 21.67 4.07 13.31
C PRO A 131 21.96 5.27 14.23
N LEU A 132 21.02 6.19 14.39
CA LEU A 132 21.16 7.32 15.30
C LEU A 132 21.17 6.87 16.76
N ALA A 133 20.31 5.94 17.13
CA ALA A 133 20.27 5.37 18.48
C ALA A 133 21.55 4.58 18.79
N ARG A 134 22.08 3.83 17.83
CA ARG A 134 23.39 3.15 17.97
C ARG A 134 24.55 4.14 18.12
N GLN A 135 24.52 5.27 17.40
CA GLN A 135 25.50 6.33 17.56
C GLN A 135 25.40 6.97 18.95
N ALA A 136 24.18 7.19 19.46
CA ALA A 136 23.98 7.71 20.81
C ALA A 136 24.56 6.77 21.89
N LEU A 137 24.40 5.46 21.74
CA LEU A 137 25.01 4.46 22.62
C LEU A 137 26.53 4.46 22.53
N ALA A 138 27.12 4.66 21.35
CA ALA A 138 28.56 4.75 21.19
C ALA A 138 29.15 5.97 21.94
N LEU A 139 28.37 7.05 22.06
CA LEU A 139 28.75 8.27 22.79
C LEU A 139 28.48 8.14 24.30
N ASN A 140 27.41 7.46 24.68
CA ASN A 140 27.05 7.21 26.09
C ASN A 140 26.47 5.80 26.24
N PRO A 141 27.29 4.78 26.60
CA PRO A 141 26.86 3.39 26.70
C PRO A 141 25.78 3.12 27.75
N ASP A 142 25.63 3.98 28.76
CA ASP A 142 24.63 3.83 29.82
C ASP A 142 23.30 4.53 29.52
N CYS A 143 23.12 5.05 28.28
CA CYS A 143 21.92 5.77 27.88
C CYS A 143 20.75 4.79 27.66
N LYS A 144 19.87 4.70 28.65
CA LYS A 144 18.67 3.82 28.62
C LYS A 144 17.72 4.17 27.47
N GLU A 145 17.56 5.45 27.19
CA GLU A 145 16.69 5.95 26.13
C GLU A 145 17.19 5.52 24.75
N ALA A 146 18.49 5.46 24.53
CA ALA A 146 19.07 5.00 23.28
C ALA A 146 18.87 3.47 23.10
N HIS A 147 18.94 2.67 24.17
CA HIS A 147 18.57 1.25 24.11
C HIS A 147 17.09 1.09 23.73
N ASN A 148 16.20 1.84 24.37
CA ASN A 148 14.77 1.81 24.04
C ASN A 148 14.52 2.19 22.57
N ALA A 149 15.19 3.23 22.07
CA ALA A 149 15.05 3.66 20.67
C ALA A 149 15.51 2.59 19.66
N ILE A 150 16.55 1.79 19.98
CA ILE A 150 16.97 0.64 19.15
C ILE A 150 15.86 -0.42 19.16
N PHE A 151 15.33 -0.75 20.34
CA PHE A 151 14.29 -1.75 20.47
C PHE A 151 13.04 -1.38 19.69
N ASP A 152 12.61 -0.11 19.76
CA ASP A 152 11.47 0.40 18.99
C ASP A 152 11.71 0.32 17.48
N ALA A 153 12.88 0.82 17.04
CA ALA A 153 13.20 0.90 15.62
C ALA A 153 13.43 -0.48 14.96
N GLU A 154 13.90 -1.47 15.73
CA GLU A 154 14.22 -2.81 15.24
C GLU A 154 13.11 -3.82 15.58
N HIS A 155 11.97 -3.37 16.07
CA HIS A 155 10.86 -4.23 16.49
C HIS A 155 11.29 -5.35 17.46
N SER A 156 12.25 -5.02 18.33
CA SER A 156 12.78 -5.98 19.31
C SER A 156 11.77 -6.21 20.44
N ALA A 157 11.85 -7.37 21.08
CA ALA A 157 10.94 -7.73 22.16
C ALA A 157 11.26 -6.96 23.46
N TYR A 158 10.25 -6.31 24.03
CA TYR A 158 10.30 -5.82 25.41
C TYR A 158 9.84 -6.91 26.38
N LEU A 159 10.39 -6.92 27.59
CA LEU A 159 9.85 -7.75 28.70
C LEU A 159 8.59 -7.16 29.33
N ASP A 160 7.94 -6.22 28.68
CA ASP A 160 6.68 -5.64 29.13
C ASP A 160 5.52 -6.46 28.56
N TRP A 161 4.79 -7.13 29.42
CA TRP A 161 3.62 -7.95 29.08
C TRP A 161 2.58 -7.24 28.21
N ASN A 162 2.47 -5.91 28.35
CA ASN A 162 1.49 -5.13 27.63
C ASN A 162 1.96 -4.72 26.25
N ALA A 163 3.29 -4.76 26.00
CA ALA A 163 3.89 -4.27 24.77
C ALA A 163 4.25 -5.38 23.77
N THR A 164 4.47 -6.60 24.25
CA THR A 164 5.12 -7.67 23.46
C THR A 164 4.21 -8.82 23.06
N ASN A 165 3.02 -8.91 23.62
CA ASN A 165 2.10 -9.93 23.18
C ASN A 165 1.24 -9.42 22.02
N HIS A 166 0.96 -10.28 21.09
CA HIS A 166 0.07 -9.99 19.97
C HIS A 166 -1.41 -9.97 20.39
N TYR A 167 -1.69 -9.76 21.70
CA TYR A 167 -3.03 -9.89 22.30
C TYR A 167 -4.11 -9.08 21.55
N ARG A 168 -3.81 -7.83 21.20
CA ARG A 168 -4.78 -6.97 20.49
C ARG A 168 -5.06 -7.49 19.08
N THR A 169 -4.01 -7.93 18.39
CA THR A 169 -4.13 -8.44 17.03
C THR A 169 -4.79 -9.81 17.03
N ILE A 170 -4.47 -10.67 17.99
CA ILE A 170 -5.14 -11.96 18.19
C ILE A 170 -6.63 -11.75 18.48
N ALA A 171 -6.99 -10.85 19.41
CA ALA A 171 -8.37 -10.55 19.72
C ALA A 171 -9.13 -10.02 18.48
N PHE A 172 -8.52 -9.13 17.72
CA PHE A 172 -9.09 -8.66 16.45
C PHE A 172 -9.39 -9.80 15.49
N TYR A 173 -8.43 -10.72 15.24
CA TYR A 173 -8.66 -11.83 14.31
C TYR A 173 -9.67 -12.84 14.85
N GLN A 174 -9.73 -13.06 16.17
CA GLN A 174 -10.76 -13.90 16.78
C GLN A 174 -12.16 -13.31 16.57
N GLU A 175 -12.32 -12.00 16.77
CA GLU A 175 -13.60 -11.29 16.52
C GLU A 175 -13.94 -11.28 15.03
N PHE A 176 -12.96 -11.00 14.15
CA PHE A 176 -13.14 -11.02 12.71
C PHE A 176 -13.59 -12.39 12.22
N LEU A 177 -12.97 -13.47 12.71
CA LEU A 177 -13.31 -14.84 12.35
C LEU A 177 -14.65 -15.30 12.94
N ALA A 178 -15.15 -14.68 13.99
CA ALA A 178 -16.51 -14.94 14.46
C ALA A 178 -17.57 -14.43 13.45
N ALA A 179 -17.27 -13.33 12.75
CA ALA A 179 -18.11 -12.80 11.67
C ALA A 179 -17.82 -13.45 10.30
N HIS A 180 -16.59 -13.93 10.08
CA HIS A 180 -16.13 -14.48 8.79
C HIS A 180 -15.42 -15.83 8.97
N PRO A 181 -16.12 -16.89 9.45
CA PRO A 181 -15.50 -18.15 9.86
C PRO A 181 -14.81 -18.91 8.71
N GLU A 182 -15.16 -18.62 7.47
CA GLU A 182 -14.62 -19.26 6.27
C GLU A 182 -13.41 -18.53 5.67
N ASN A 183 -12.99 -17.43 6.30
CA ASN A 183 -11.85 -16.65 5.79
C ASN A 183 -10.53 -17.34 6.11
N HIS A 184 -10.03 -18.13 5.15
CA HIS A 184 -8.79 -18.89 5.28
C HIS A 184 -7.57 -17.98 5.59
N SER A 185 -7.46 -16.81 4.94
CA SER A 185 -6.34 -15.89 5.19
C SER A 185 -6.33 -15.35 6.62
N ALA A 186 -7.49 -15.03 7.19
CA ALA A 186 -7.57 -14.55 8.57
C ALA A 186 -7.18 -15.65 9.58
N HIS A 187 -7.54 -16.91 9.31
CA HIS A 187 -7.04 -18.04 10.11
C HIS A 187 -5.52 -18.17 10.03
N LEU A 188 -4.93 -17.98 8.84
CA LEU A 188 -3.48 -18.03 8.64
C LEU A 188 -2.77 -16.97 9.50
N TRP A 189 -3.22 -15.72 9.44
CA TRP A 189 -2.63 -14.64 10.26
C TRP A 189 -2.82 -14.87 11.76
N LEU A 190 -3.95 -15.40 12.18
CA LEU A 190 -4.16 -15.78 13.57
C LEU A 190 -3.22 -16.91 14.01
N LEU A 191 -3.01 -17.89 13.14
CA LEU A 191 -2.10 -19.01 13.41
C LEU A 191 -0.65 -18.54 13.62
N ASP A 192 -0.15 -17.67 12.73
CA ASP A 192 1.18 -17.06 12.85
C ASP A 192 1.38 -16.37 14.21
N LEU A 193 0.40 -15.56 14.64
CA LEU A 193 0.44 -14.85 15.91
C LEU A 193 0.41 -15.78 17.12
N LEU A 194 -0.42 -16.83 17.07
CA LEU A 194 -0.52 -17.81 18.15
C LEU A 194 0.77 -18.63 18.31
N ILE A 195 1.41 -18.99 17.19
CA ILE A 195 2.71 -19.66 17.20
C ILE A 195 3.78 -18.74 17.78
N ALA A 196 3.82 -17.47 17.35
CA ALA A 196 4.76 -16.48 17.86
C ALA A 196 4.62 -16.27 19.37
N ASP A 197 3.39 -16.28 19.90
CA ASP A 197 3.09 -16.18 21.33
C ASP A 197 3.21 -17.52 22.10
N ARG A 198 3.64 -18.59 21.43
CA ARG A 198 3.73 -19.95 22.01
C ARG A 198 2.41 -20.49 22.56
N ARG A 199 1.29 -20.06 22.00
CA ARG A 199 -0.05 -20.53 22.33
C ARG A 199 -0.39 -21.79 21.50
N CYS A 200 0.44 -22.83 21.65
CA CYS A 200 0.44 -24.03 20.77
C CYS A 200 -0.91 -24.76 20.74
N ALA A 201 -1.61 -24.86 21.87
CA ALA A 201 -2.92 -25.52 21.91
C ALA A 201 -3.96 -24.81 21.03
N GLU A 202 -4.03 -23.49 21.11
CA GLU A 202 -4.94 -22.68 20.28
C GLU A 202 -4.50 -22.68 18.80
N ALA A 203 -3.18 -22.64 18.55
CA ALA A 203 -2.63 -22.75 17.21
C ALA A 203 -3.05 -24.06 16.53
N ARG A 204 -3.04 -25.19 17.24
CA ARG A 204 -3.55 -26.50 16.74
C ARG A 204 -5.03 -26.44 16.35
N GLU A 205 -5.86 -25.84 17.19
CA GLU A 205 -7.29 -25.69 16.89
C GLU A 205 -7.53 -24.85 15.62
N VAL A 206 -6.74 -23.79 15.44
CA VAL A 206 -6.83 -22.93 14.23
C VAL A 206 -6.34 -23.69 13.01
N LEU A 207 -5.21 -24.41 13.11
CA LEU A 207 -4.68 -25.22 12.02
C LEU A 207 -5.69 -26.31 11.57
N ASP A 208 -6.33 -27.00 12.53
CA ASP A 208 -7.37 -27.99 12.25
C ASP A 208 -8.59 -27.39 11.52
N LYS A 209 -8.95 -26.14 11.87
CA LYS A 209 -10.02 -25.41 11.18
C LYS A 209 -9.62 -25.04 9.75
N MET A 210 -8.40 -24.54 9.58
CA MET A 210 -7.86 -24.23 8.24
C MET A 210 -7.80 -25.45 7.35
N HIS A 211 -7.29 -26.56 7.84
CA HIS A 211 -7.21 -27.82 7.11
C HIS A 211 -8.59 -28.29 6.63
N ARG A 212 -9.62 -28.18 7.49
CA ARG A 212 -10.99 -28.52 7.13
C ARG A 212 -11.60 -27.60 6.07
N LEU A 213 -11.23 -26.31 6.09
CA LEU A 213 -11.71 -25.33 5.11
C LEU A 213 -11.06 -25.55 3.74
N LYS A 214 -9.74 -25.65 3.72
CA LYS A 214 -8.94 -25.84 2.50
C LYS A 214 -7.58 -26.42 2.87
N PRO A 215 -7.36 -27.73 2.74
CA PRO A 215 -6.06 -28.35 2.91
C PRO A 215 -5.02 -27.72 1.98
N THR A 216 -3.85 -27.37 2.52
CA THR A 216 -2.74 -26.79 1.76
C THR A 216 -1.44 -27.48 2.11
N TYR A 217 -0.41 -27.38 1.25
CA TYR A 217 0.94 -27.89 1.53
C TYR A 217 1.62 -27.16 2.71
N ASN A 218 1.10 -26.00 3.11
CA ASN A 218 1.62 -25.26 4.25
C ASN A 218 1.16 -25.84 5.59
N ASP A 219 0.13 -26.71 5.61
CA ASP A 219 -0.42 -27.25 6.86
C ASP A 219 0.66 -28.05 7.62
N ASP A 220 1.46 -28.85 6.91
CA ASP A 220 2.57 -29.62 7.48
C ASP A 220 3.68 -28.70 8.02
N PHE A 221 3.98 -27.60 7.30
CA PHE A 221 4.93 -26.58 7.77
C PHE A 221 4.49 -25.97 9.10
N TYR A 222 3.22 -25.56 9.22
CA TYR A 222 2.69 -24.99 10.45
C TYR A 222 2.61 -26.01 11.59
N LEU A 223 2.29 -27.27 11.28
CA LEU A 223 2.35 -28.35 12.26
C LEU A 223 3.78 -28.50 12.79
N GLY A 224 4.77 -28.52 11.90
CA GLY A 224 6.19 -28.54 12.27
C GLY A 224 6.59 -27.36 13.16
N CYS A 225 6.15 -26.15 12.86
CA CYS A 225 6.39 -24.97 13.70
C CYS A 225 5.79 -25.13 15.11
N ILE A 226 4.59 -25.65 15.23
CA ILE A 226 3.93 -25.91 16.52
C ILE A 226 4.72 -26.98 17.30
N LEU A 227 5.08 -28.09 16.65
CA LEU A 227 5.87 -29.18 17.29
C LEU A 227 7.22 -28.69 17.79
N LEU A 228 7.92 -27.85 17.02
CA LEU A 228 9.16 -27.21 17.46
C LEU A 228 8.96 -26.35 18.71
N GLN A 229 7.89 -25.60 18.79
CA GLN A 229 7.57 -24.76 19.96
C GLN A 229 7.24 -25.61 21.21
N GLU A 230 6.65 -26.78 21.01
CA GLU A 230 6.35 -27.77 22.06
C GLU A 230 7.57 -28.61 22.50
N GLY A 231 8.68 -28.52 21.75
CA GLY A 231 9.93 -29.26 22.04
C GLY A 231 9.98 -30.64 21.39
N HIS A 232 9.05 -30.94 20.46
CA HIS A 232 9.02 -32.22 19.71
C HIS A 232 9.84 -32.12 18.43
N THR A 233 11.15 -31.93 18.55
CA THR A 233 12.07 -31.69 17.43
C THR A 233 12.13 -32.81 16.41
N ASP A 234 12.05 -34.05 16.86
CA ASP A 234 12.18 -35.24 15.99
C ASP A 234 10.92 -35.45 15.14
N ASP A 235 9.77 -35.00 15.61
CA ASP A 235 8.47 -35.10 14.92
C ASP A 235 8.20 -33.87 14.01
N ALA A 236 9.02 -32.83 14.13
CA ALA A 236 8.84 -31.57 13.39
C ALA A 236 9.61 -31.53 12.05
N LEU A 237 10.47 -32.49 11.78
CA LEU A 237 11.28 -32.67 10.58
C LEU A 237 10.66 -33.72 9.65
#